data_d78b022edf0f4be619c870dfe7489c6d
#
_entry.id   d78b022edf0f4be619c870dfe7489c6d
#
_cell.length_a   1.000
_cell.length_b   1.000
_cell.length_c   1.000
_cell.angle_alpha   90.00
_cell.angle_beta   90.00
_cell.angle_gamma   90.00
#
_symmetry.space_group_name_H-M   'P 1'
#
loop_
_entity.id
_entity.type
_entity.pdbx_description
1 polymer ?
#
loop_
_entity_poly.entity_id
_entity_poly.type
_entity_poly.pdbx_seq_one_letter_code
_entity_poly.pdbx_strand_id
1 'polypeptide(L)'
;MKKIEEYYAPWVKGIPMYISDHIEKAWRDPKLHRMMSNENPLPPSDKVLEAMVKYSKMANRYPDQGLVVRTKIAEMNGLEGPYNVMIGNGSSEVYDNIFRMFIEPGQEVIQHTPCFGIYGLRGTLLGAKMVSVPMVYKDHKMEYDPDAIIKAITDKTKIIVVANPNNPTGNFMDAKHFITIAETGLPFVVDEAYVEYAGLKMSQVALTKKYENVIVTRTLSKAYGLAGMRFGYAMAAKPVIDQISGSLLPWNVGTIPMWAALAAFEDQEGLAERVKFNNNAIDFITESLSVIPGFHIMNSKANYILFDCGGTGKTGKEALAYAETKGIILRGESKKYGSDGWFRVTIGSKEENELFVDTMLEFFGVKK
;
A
#
# COMPACT_ATOMS: atom_id res chain seq x y z
N MET A 1 -27.67 0.36 35.90
CA MET A 1 -26.80 -0.46 35.03
C MET A 1 -25.90 0.47 34.24
N LYS A 2 -24.62 0.13 34.10
CA LYS A 2 -23.71 0.88 33.26
C LYS A 2 -24.14 0.76 31.81
N LYS A 3 -23.95 1.83 31.00
CA LYS A 3 -24.17 1.78 29.56
C LYS A 3 -23.06 0.97 28.90
N ILE A 4 -23.33 0.32 27.75
CA ILE A 4 -22.35 -0.52 27.06
C ILE A 4 -21.08 0.25 26.67
N GLU A 5 -21.20 1.54 26.38
CA GLU A 5 -20.06 2.40 26.03
C GLU A 5 -19.03 2.55 27.17
N GLU A 6 -19.44 2.29 28.42
CA GLU A 6 -18.53 2.34 29.58
C GLU A 6 -17.59 1.14 29.66
N TYR A 7 -17.93 0.07 28.92
CA TYR A 7 -17.10 -1.16 28.85
C TYR A 7 -16.11 -1.16 27.67
N TYR A 8 -16.23 -0.24 26.73
CA TYR A 8 -15.23 -0.13 25.65
C TYR A 8 -13.90 0.31 26.22
N ALA A 9 -12.79 -0.28 25.70
CA ALA A 9 -11.46 0.18 26.01
C ALA A 9 -11.34 1.70 25.70
N PRO A 10 -10.70 2.49 26.58
CA PRO A 10 -10.68 3.96 26.44
C PRO A 10 -10.17 4.44 25.08
N TRP A 11 -9.16 3.75 24.51
CA TRP A 11 -8.52 4.12 23.27
C TRP A 11 -9.29 3.73 22.00
N VAL A 12 -10.34 2.90 22.09
CA VAL A 12 -11.18 2.59 20.92
C VAL A 12 -12.39 3.52 20.79
N LYS A 13 -12.65 4.36 21.82
CA LYS A 13 -13.74 5.32 21.78
C LYS A 13 -13.50 6.38 20.71
N GLY A 14 -14.46 6.55 19.80
CA GLY A 14 -14.36 7.55 18.74
C GLY A 14 -13.51 7.15 17.53
N ILE A 15 -13.02 5.90 17.44
CA ILE A 15 -12.41 5.42 16.21
C ILE A 15 -13.50 5.33 15.13
N PRO A 16 -13.36 6.07 14.02
CA PRO A 16 -14.35 6.03 12.97
C PRO A 16 -14.36 4.67 12.27
N MET A 17 -15.54 4.23 11.87
CA MET A 17 -15.64 3.09 10.96
C MET A 17 -14.88 3.40 9.65
N TYR A 18 -14.12 2.44 9.15
CA TYR A 18 -13.51 2.57 7.84
C TYR A 18 -14.61 2.48 6.77
N ILE A 19 -14.96 3.63 6.21
CA ILE A 19 -15.99 3.75 5.18
C ILE A 19 -15.29 4.03 3.84
N SER A 20 -15.77 3.39 2.79
CA SER A 20 -15.22 3.51 1.45
C SER A 20 -16.34 3.83 0.44
N ASP A 21 -17.01 4.96 0.66
CA ASP A 21 -18.18 5.39 -0.13
C ASP A 21 -17.91 5.37 -1.64
N HIS A 22 -16.69 5.75 -2.04
CA HIS A 22 -16.28 5.75 -3.44
C HIS A 22 -16.22 4.33 -4.04
N ILE A 23 -15.84 3.31 -3.26
CA ILE A 23 -15.86 1.91 -3.71
C ILE A 23 -17.30 1.43 -3.82
N GLU A 24 -18.14 1.71 -2.82
CA GLU A 24 -19.56 1.34 -2.87
C GLU A 24 -20.25 2.00 -4.06
N LYS A 25 -19.99 3.29 -4.30
CA LYS A 25 -20.54 4.02 -5.45
C LYS A 25 -20.14 3.34 -6.76
N ALA A 26 -18.88 2.97 -6.91
CA ALA A 26 -18.38 2.33 -8.12
C ALA A 26 -18.90 0.88 -8.31
N TRP A 27 -19.25 0.19 -7.23
CA TRP A 27 -19.93 -1.11 -7.34
C TRP A 27 -21.41 -0.99 -7.74
N ARG A 28 -22.08 0.11 -7.33
CA ARG A 28 -23.48 0.37 -7.69
C ARG A 28 -23.63 0.87 -9.12
N ASP A 29 -22.61 1.58 -9.63
CA ASP A 29 -22.61 2.11 -11.00
C ASP A 29 -21.35 1.65 -11.77
N PRO A 30 -21.46 0.58 -12.56
CA PRO A 30 -20.36 0.01 -13.33
C PRO A 30 -19.88 0.90 -14.48
N LYS A 31 -20.55 2.02 -14.77
CA LYS A 31 -20.10 3.00 -15.76
C LYS A 31 -19.03 3.95 -15.22
N LEU A 32 -18.82 3.94 -13.90
CA LEU A 32 -17.81 4.79 -13.28
C LEU A 32 -16.40 4.20 -13.46
N HIS A 33 -15.47 5.05 -13.85
CA HIS A 33 -14.06 4.71 -13.99
C HIS A 33 -13.36 4.75 -12.63
N ARG A 34 -12.85 3.60 -12.17
CA ARG A 34 -12.34 3.38 -10.80
C ARG A 34 -10.86 3.77 -10.68
N MET A 35 -10.54 5.05 -10.74
CA MET A 35 -9.17 5.54 -10.69
C MET A 35 -8.76 6.10 -9.30
N MET A 36 -9.22 5.46 -8.18
CA MET A 36 -9.06 6.00 -6.82
C MET A 36 -8.38 5.08 -5.79
N SER A 37 -8.39 3.76 -6.00
CA SER A 37 -8.05 2.79 -4.95
C SER A 37 -6.74 2.01 -5.19
N ASN A 38 -5.94 2.44 -6.16
CA ASN A 38 -4.69 1.79 -6.55
C ASN A 38 -4.91 0.31 -6.89
N GLU A 39 -6.02 0.00 -7.55
CA GLU A 39 -6.31 -1.32 -8.11
C GLU A 39 -5.57 -1.47 -9.45
N ASN A 40 -5.31 -2.70 -9.88
CA ASN A 40 -4.79 -2.96 -11.20
C ASN A 40 -5.95 -3.06 -12.20
N PRO A 41 -5.93 -2.33 -13.33
CA PRO A 41 -7.04 -2.36 -14.27
C PRO A 41 -7.12 -3.66 -15.09
N LEU A 42 -6.01 -4.42 -15.14
CA LEU A 42 -5.95 -5.66 -15.90
C LEU A 42 -6.54 -6.83 -15.07
N PRO A 43 -7.39 -7.69 -15.66
CA PRO A 43 -7.95 -8.85 -14.97
C PRO A 43 -6.85 -9.85 -14.57
N PRO A 44 -7.08 -10.77 -13.64
CA PRO A 44 -6.15 -11.87 -13.38
C PRO A 44 -5.80 -12.64 -14.65
N SER A 45 -4.58 -13.19 -14.73
CA SER A 45 -4.19 -14.03 -15.88
C SER A 45 -4.96 -15.34 -15.92
N ASP A 46 -5.00 -15.98 -17.09
CA ASP A 46 -5.69 -17.26 -17.27
C ASP A 46 -5.15 -18.32 -16.30
N LYS A 47 -3.84 -18.38 -16.07
CA LYS A 47 -3.22 -19.27 -15.09
C LYS A 47 -3.79 -19.11 -13.69
N VAL A 48 -4.00 -17.85 -13.28
CA VAL A 48 -4.59 -17.52 -11.97
C VAL A 48 -6.07 -17.90 -11.93
N LEU A 49 -6.82 -17.59 -12.98
CA LEU A 49 -8.24 -17.95 -13.08
C LEU A 49 -8.45 -19.46 -13.06
N GLU A 50 -7.65 -20.23 -13.79
CA GLU A 50 -7.67 -21.71 -13.78
C GLU A 50 -7.38 -22.26 -12.38
N ALA A 51 -6.38 -21.70 -11.67
CA ALA A 51 -6.09 -22.10 -10.30
C ALA A 51 -7.29 -21.82 -9.38
N MET A 52 -7.92 -20.65 -9.48
CA MET A 52 -9.11 -20.29 -8.69
C MET A 52 -10.26 -21.27 -8.93
N VAL A 53 -10.56 -21.61 -10.19
CA VAL A 53 -11.61 -22.58 -10.56
C VAL A 53 -11.26 -23.97 -10.04
N LYS A 54 -10.02 -24.43 -10.22
CA LYS A 54 -9.54 -25.73 -9.76
C LYS A 54 -9.73 -25.90 -8.25
N TYR A 55 -9.25 -24.92 -7.48
CA TYR A 55 -9.23 -25.03 -6.01
C TYR A 55 -10.52 -24.60 -5.34
N SER A 56 -11.47 -23.95 -6.06
CA SER A 56 -12.83 -23.72 -5.54
C SER A 56 -13.56 -25.04 -5.23
N LYS A 57 -13.22 -26.13 -5.94
CA LYS A 57 -13.76 -27.48 -5.69
C LYS A 57 -13.32 -28.06 -4.34
N MET A 58 -12.34 -27.45 -3.69
CA MET A 58 -11.81 -27.87 -2.37
C MET A 58 -12.31 -26.95 -1.24
N ALA A 59 -13.27 -26.07 -1.50
CA ALA A 59 -13.79 -25.10 -0.51
C ALA A 59 -14.36 -25.74 0.77
N ASN A 60 -14.69 -27.04 0.73
CA ASN A 60 -15.16 -27.83 1.87
C ASN A 60 -14.03 -28.37 2.77
N ARG A 61 -12.75 -28.01 2.51
CA ARG A 61 -11.58 -28.47 3.27
C ARG A 61 -10.83 -27.28 3.83
N TYR A 62 -10.27 -27.43 5.03
CA TYR A 62 -9.31 -26.47 5.55
C TYR A 62 -8.03 -26.46 4.71
N PRO A 63 -7.39 -25.29 4.55
CA PRO A 63 -6.12 -25.18 3.84
C PRO A 63 -4.92 -25.76 4.63
N ASP A 64 -3.79 -25.91 3.96
CA ASP A 64 -2.52 -26.41 4.50
C ASP A 64 -1.71 -25.40 5.35
N GLN A 65 -2.33 -24.32 5.81
CA GLN A 65 -1.67 -23.17 6.46
C GLN A 65 -0.65 -22.45 5.57
N GLY A 66 -0.72 -22.65 4.26
CA GLY A 66 0.07 -21.94 3.26
C GLY A 66 1.52 -22.42 3.15
N LEU A 67 1.86 -23.63 3.55
CA LEU A 67 3.24 -24.11 3.48
C LEU A 67 3.81 -24.02 2.06
N VAL A 68 3.04 -24.44 1.04
CA VAL A 68 3.48 -24.41 -0.36
C VAL A 68 3.72 -22.97 -0.84
N VAL A 69 2.78 -22.06 -0.60
CA VAL A 69 2.92 -20.65 -1.04
C VAL A 69 4.01 -19.92 -0.26
N ARG A 70 4.19 -20.19 1.05
CA ARG A 70 5.29 -19.64 1.84
C ARG A 70 6.65 -20.12 1.36
N THR A 71 6.77 -21.39 0.98
CA THR A 71 7.98 -21.94 0.35
C THR A 71 8.31 -21.18 -0.93
N LYS A 72 7.31 -20.99 -1.81
CA LYS A 72 7.51 -20.24 -3.05
C LYS A 72 7.95 -18.79 -2.80
N ILE A 73 7.34 -18.10 -1.84
CA ILE A 73 7.75 -16.74 -1.46
C ILE A 73 9.19 -16.72 -0.94
N ALA A 74 9.58 -17.69 -0.10
CA ALA A 74 10.93 -17.78 0.43
C ALA A 74 11.97 -17.99 -0.68
N GLU A 75 11.71 -18.91 -1.61
CA GLU A 75 12.56 -19.17 -2.78
C GLU A 75 12.76 -17.91 -3.63
N MET A 76 11.67 -17.24 -4.02
CA MET A 76 11.69 -16.04 -4.85
C MET A 76 12.49 -14.89 -4.23
N ASN A 77 12.59 -14.85 -2.90
CA ASN A 77 13.27 -13.79 -2.15
C ASN A 77 14.61 -14.26 -1.55
N GLY A 78 15.05 -15.49 -1.88
CA GLY A 78 16.30 -16.06 -1.41
C GLY A 78 16.37 -16.19 0.12
N LEU A 79 15.24 -16.41 0.80
CA LEU A 79 15.17 -16.68 2.24
C LEU A 79 15.49 -18.14 2.54
N GLU A 80 15.80 -18.48 3.80
CA GLU A 80 16.15 -19.82 4.21
C GLU A 80 15.02 -20.84 4.02
N GLY A 81 13.76 -20.40 4.15
CA GLY A 81 12.62 -21.29 3.95
C GLY A 81 11.27 -20.67 4.37
N PRO A 82 10.20 -21.47 4.38
CA PRO A 82 8.83 -21.01 4.62
C PRO A 82 8.62 -20.42 6.02
N TYR A 83 9.49 -20.69 6.97
CA TYR A 83 9.43 -20.15 8.33
C TYR A 83 9.97 -18.71 8.45
N ASN A 84 10.48 -18.15 7.36
CA ASN A 84 10.79 -16.72 7.24
C ASN A 84 9.61 -15.93 6.65
N VAL A 85 8.45 -16.56 6.44
CA VAL A 85 7.30 -15.96 5.77
C VAL A 85 6.03 -16.16 6.61
N MET A 86 5.29 -15.10 6.84
CA MET A 86 3.93 -15.11 7.37
C MET A 86 2.96 -14.64 6.28
N ILE A 87 1.80 -15.26 6.16
CA ILE A 87 0.73 -14.86 5.23
C ILE A 87 -0.49 -14.33 5.97
N GLY A 88 -1.27 -13.45 5.33
CA GLY A 88 -2.48 -12.87 5.90
C GLY A 88 -3.50 -12.43 4.86
N ASN A 89 -4.71 -12.10 5.30
CA ASN A 89 -5.81 -11.57 4.47
C ASN A 89 -5.52 -10.13 4.01
N GLY A 90 -4.59 -9.99 3.05
CA GLY A 90 -3.98 -8.75 2.65
C GLY A 90 -2.98 -8.23 3.68
N SER A 91 -2.17 -7.25 3.28
CA SER A 91 -1.21 -6.63 4.19
C SER A 91 -1.86 -5.98 5.43
N SER A 92 -3.16 -5.67 5.38
CA SER A 92 -3.88 -5.10 6.53
C SER A 92 -3.92 -6.05 7.73
N GLU A 93 -4.16 -7.35 7.53
CA GLU A 93 -4.08 -8.35 8.59
C GLU A 93 -2.63 -8.57 9.02
N VAL A 94 -1.70 -8.51 8.07
CA VAL A 94 -0.26 -8.61 8.38
C VAL A 94 0.16 -7.51 9.36
N TYR A 95 -0.23 -6.25 9.12
CA TYR A 95 0.03 -5.14 10.06
C TYR A 95 -0.66 -5.32 11.40
N ASP A 96 -1.89 -5.80 11.41
CA ASP A 96 -2.60 -6.04 12.67
C ASP A 96 -1.83 -7.03 13.56
N ASN A 97 -1.36 -8.13 12.98
CA ASN A 97 -0.60 -9.15 13.71
C ASN A 97 0.77 -8.64 14.15
N ILE A 98 1.50 -7.90 13.28
CA ILE A 98 2.78 -7.29 13.67
C ILE A 98 2.58 -6.35 14.85
N PHE A 99 1.61 -5.43 14.76
CA PHE A 99 1.40 -4.43 15.81
C PHE A 99 0.96 -5.05 17.13
N ARG A 100 0.11 -6.10 17.09
CA ARG A 100 -0.28 -6.85 18.31
C ARG A 100 0.90 -7.46 19.05
N MET A 101 1.98 -7.82 18.36
CA MET A 101 3.16 -8.42 19.00
C MET A 101 4.05 -7.41 19.70
N PHE A 102 4.05 -6.15 19.25
CA PHE A 102 5.01 -5.16 19.73
C PHE A 102 4.37 -4.02 20.53
N ILE A 103 3.05 -3.81 20.43
CA ILE A 103 2.40 -2.61 20.96
C ILE A 103 1.57 -2.92 22.21
N GLU A 104 1.84 -2.18 23.25
CA GLU A 104 0.98 -2.00 24.43
C GLU A 104 0.39 -0.59 24.45
N PRO A 105 -0.78 -0.36 25.09
CA PRO A 105 -1.38 0.96 25.19
C PRO A 105 -0.42 2.00 25.78
N GLY A 106 -0.33 3.15 25.10
CA GLY A 106 0.55 4.26 25.49
C GLY A 106 1.96 4.22 24.90
N GLN A 107 2.34 3.12 24.23
CA GLN A 107 3.59 3.04 23.50
C GLN A 107 3.51 3.74 22.14
N GLU A 108 4.66 4.00 21.52
CA GLU A 108 4.74 4.83 20.32
C GLU A 108 5.07 4.01 19.07
N VAL A 109 4.38 4.37 17.96
CA VAL A 109 4.68 3.92 16.60
C VAL A 109 5.10 5.13 15.78
N ILE A 110 6.31 5.11 15.25
CA ILE A 110 6.81 6.15 14.34
C ILE A 110 6.41 5.80 12.90
N GLN A 111 5.84 6.77 12.20
CA GLN A 111 5.58 6.71 10.76
C GLN A 111 5.97 8.04 10.11
N HIS A 112 6.34 8.03 8.84
CA HIS A 112 6.41 9.28 8.07
C HIS A 112 5.00 9.72 7.65
N THR A 113 4.83 10.97 7.31
CA THR A 113 3.56 11.51 6.79
C THR A 113 3.81 12.47 5.64
N PRO A 114 3.07 12.35 4.53
CA PRO A 114 1.95 11.47 4.28
C PRO A 114 2.33 9.99 4.13
N CYS A 115 1.45 9.09 4.55
CA CYS A 115 1.60 7.65 4.34
C CYS A 115 0.24 6.95 4.28
N PHE A 116 0.27 5.64 4.08
CA PHE A 116 -0.93 4.83 4.09
C PHE A 116 -1.60 4.82 5.47
N GLY A 117 -2.88 5.23 5.53
CA GLY A 117 -3.60 5.46 6.78
C GLY A 117 -3.84 4.22 7.65
N ILE A 118 -3.57 3.01 7.16
CA ILE A 118 -3.77 1.77 7.91
C ILE A 118 -2.87 1.68 9.14
N TYR A 119 -1.64 2.21 9.07
CA TYR A 119 -0.72 2.16 10.20
C TYR A 119 -1.28 2.92 11.40
N GLY A 120 -1.74 4.16 11.14
CA GLY A 120 -2.38 4.98 12.16
C GLY A 120 -3.64 4.33 12.74
N LEU A 121 -4.49 3.78 11.87
CA LEU A 121 -5.73 3.11 12.29
C LEU A 121 -5.42 1.89 13.19
N ARG A 122 -4.50 1.01 12.77
CA ARG A 122 -4.17 -0.20 13.53
C ARG A 122 -3.44 0.11 14.83
N GLY A 123 -2.47 1.05 14.79
CA GLY A 123 -1.79 1.49 16.01
C GLY A 123 -2.76 2.10 17.03
N THR A 124 -3.62 3.00 16.61
CA THR A 124 -4.63 3.61 17.50
C THR A 124 -5.59 2.57 18.07
N LEU A 125 -6.00 1.58 17.28
CA LEU A 125 -6.89 0.50 17.75
C LEU A 125 -6.26 -0.31 18.88
N LEU A 126 -4.93 -0.38 18.95
CA LEU A 126 -4.17 -1.05 20.01
C LEU A 126 -3.76 -0.10 21.15
N GLY A 127 -4.18 1.15 21.11
CA GLY A 127 -3.86 2.16 22.12
C GLY A 127 -2.48 2.80 21.93
N ALA A 128 -1.82 2.63 20.79
CA ALA A 128 -0.56 3.28 20.51
C ALA A 128 -0.71 4.78 20.29
N LYS A 129 0.31 5.54 20.66
CA LYS A 129 0.50 6.92 20.22
C LYS A 129 1.24 6.93 18.90
N MET A 130 0.60 7.51 17.87
CA MET A 130 1.22 7.67 16.55
C MET A 130 2.12 8.89 16.52
N VAL A 131 3.41 8.68 16.26
CA VAL A 131 4.40 9.73 16.07
C VAL A 131 4.62 9.90 14.57
N SER A 132 4.08 10.99 14.01
CA SER A 132 4.13 11.27 12.58
C SER A 132 5.26 12.23 12.26
N VAL A 133 6.25 11.77 11.50
CA VAL A 133 7.38 12.56 11.03
C VAL A 133 7.03 13.11 9.63
N PRO A 134 6.91 14.43 9.46
CA PRO A 134 6.59 14.99 8.16
C PRO A 134 7.67 14.71 7.11
N MET A 135 7.27 14.35 5.89
CA MET A 135 8.14 14.42 4.73
C MET A 135 8.44 15.89 4.39
N VAL A 136 9.58 16.14 3.81
CA VAL A 136 9.99 17.48 3.38
C VAL A 136 9.43 17.74 1.98
N TYR A 137 8.60 18.80 1.87
CA TYR A 137 8.15 19.29 0.58
C TYR A 137 9.03 20.44 0.14
N LYS A 138 9.84 20.23 -0.87
CA LYS A 138 10.77 21.22 -1.42
C LYS A 138 10.89 21.04 -2.93
N ASP A 139 10.97 22.17 -3.65
CA ASP A 139 11.14 22.18 -5.12
C ASP A 139 10.13 21.25 -5.84
N HIS A 140 8.88 21.28 -5.38
CA HIS A 140 7.77 20.44 -5.87
C HIS A 140 8.01 18.93 -5.74
N LYS A 141 8.87 18.51 -4.79
CA LYS A 141 9.12 17.11 -4.47
C LYS A 141 8.83 16.84 -3.00
N MET A 142 8.35 15.64 -2.72
CA MET A 142 8.21 15.12 -1.37
C MET A 142 9.37 14.18 -1.08
N GLU A 143 10.14 14.46 -0.05
CA GLU A 143 11.31 13.65 0.33
C GLU A 143 11.16 13.14 1.77
N TYR A 144 11.68 11.94 2.03
CA TYR A 144 11.77 11.44 3.39
C TYR A 144 12.79 12.24 4.19
N ASP A 145 12.56 12.34 5.49
CA ASP A 145 13.54 12.86 6.45
C ASP A 145 13.94 11.73 7.42
N PRO A 146 14.92 10.91 7.05
CA PRO A 146 15.36 9.78 7.88
C PRO A 146 15.98 10.23 9.21
N ASP A 147 16.65 11.37 9.23
CA ASP A 147 17.26 11.90 10.44
C ASP A 147 16.18 12.35 11.44
N ALA A 148 15.10 12.95 10.95
CA ALA A 148 13.95 13.27 11.79
C ALA A 148 13.23 12.01 12.31
N ILE A 149 13.18 10.91 11.52
CA ILE A 149 12.66 9.62 12.00
C ILE A 149 13.49 9.12 13.18
N ILE A 150 14.83 9.11 13.07
CA ILE A 150 15.73 8.68 14.14
C ILE A 150 15.61 9.59 15.37
N LYS A 151 15.54 10.92 15.16
CA LYS A 151 15.40 11.91 16.24
C LYS A 151 14.07 11.79 16.99
N ALA A 152 13.04 11.26 16.34
CA ALA A 152 11.72 11.05 16.96
C ALA A 152 11.66 9.84 17.91
N ILE A 153 12.71 9.01 17.97
CA ILE A 153 12.77 7.83 18.83
C ILE A 153 12.82 8.25 20.30
N THR A 154 11.97 7.62 21.10
CA THR A 154 11.95 7.74 22.57
C THR A 154 12.03 6.35 23.22
N ASP A 155 12.10 6.31 24.55
CA ASP A 155 12.01 5.07 25.34
C ASP A 155 10.68 4.31 25.18
N LYS A 156 9.63 5.00 24.71
CA LYS A 156 8.31 4.45 24.42
C LYS A 156 8.16 3.94 23.00
N THR A 157 9.09 4.24 22.10
CA THR A 157 9.02 3.81 20.70
C THR A 157 9.18 2.29 20.60
N LYS A 158 8.26 1.64 19.90
CA LYS A 158 8.24 0.18 19.71
C LYS A 158 8.33 -0.26 18.26
N ILE A 159 7.83 0.54 17.33
CA ILE A 159 7.85 0.21 15.89
C ILE A 159 8.15 1.47 15.09
N ILE A 160 8.95 1.30 14.05
CA ILE A 160 9.11 2.28 12.97
C ILE A 160 8.51 1.67 11.70
N VAL A 161 7.65 2.42 10.98
CA VAL A 161 7.03 1.97 9.74
C VAL A 161 7.38 2.93 8.61
N VAL A 162 7.91 2.40 7.51
CA VAL A 162 8.21 3.15 6.28
C VAL A 162 7.63 2.42 5.08
N ALA A 163 6.81 3.11 4.28
CA ALA A 163 6.34 2.60 2.99
C ALA A 163 7.36 2.92 1.89
N ASN A 164 7.69 1.97 1.04
CA ASN A 164 8.70 2.13 -0.01
C ASN A 164 8.44 1.21 -1.23
N PRO A 165 7.84 1.72 -2.31
CA PRO A 165 7.39 3.11 -2.58
C PRO A 165 6.29 3.61 -1.66
N ASN A 166 6.32 4.93 -1.34
CA ASN A 166 5.33 5.53 -0.46
C ASN A 166 3.97 5.74 -1.14
N ASN A 167 2.91 5.54 -0.41
CA ASN A 167 1.55 5.94 -0.76
C ASN A 167 1.13 7.13 0.15
N PRO A 168 0.89 8.35 -0.41
CA PRO A 168 0.47 8.62 -1.80
C PRO A 168 1.54 9.19 -2.74
N THR A 169 2.77 9.40 -2.33
CA THR A 169 3.76 10.19 -3.09
C THR A 169 4.46 9.41 -4.21
N GLY A 170 4.48 8.08 -4.13
CA GLY A 170 5.09 7.19 -5.14
C GLY A 170 6.61 7.14 -5.15
N ASN A 171 7.29 7.91 -4.29
CA ASN A 171 8.75 8.01 -4.24
C ASN A 171 9.41 6.95 -3.36
N PHE A 172 10.74 6.94 -3.39
CA PHE A 172 11.61 6.06 -2.61
C PHE A 172 12.45 6.79 -1.58
N MET A 173 12.79 6.06 -0.52
CA MET A 173 13.88 6.40 0.36
C MET A 173 15.18 5.68 -0.08
N ASP A 174 16.33 6.36 -0.01
CA ASP A 174 17.62 5.79 -0.34
C ASP A 174 17.97 4.57 0.52
N ALA A 175 18.57 3.55 -0.09
CA ALA A 175 18.92 2.28 0.56
C ALA A 175 19.76 2.44 1.83
N LYS A 176 20.67 3.41 1.88
CA LYS A 176 21.51 3.70 3.06
C LYS A 176 20.71 4.03 4.30
N HIS A 177 19.55 4.70 4.16
CA HIS A 177 18.73 5.12 5.29
C HIS A 177 17.95 3.96 5.91
N PHE A 178 17.64 2.92 5.13
CA PHE A 178 17.07 1.69 5.71
C PHE A 178 18.07 1.00 6.63
N ILE A 179 19.36 1.02 6.28
CA ILE A 179 20.42 0.47 7.13
C ILE A 179 20.49 1.27 8.43
N THR A 180 20.53 2.60 8.36
CA THR A 180 20.59 3.46 9.55
C THR A 180 19.39 3.23 10.49
N ILE A 181 18.18 3.08 9.94
CA ILE A 181 17.00 2.80 10.76
C ILE A 181 17.06 1.38 11.35
N ALA A 182 17.50 0.37 10.58
CA ALA A 182 17.66 -0.99 11.07
C ALA A 182 18.67 -1.09 12.25
N GLU A 183 19.73 -0.29 12.18
CA GLU A 183 20.78 -0.22 13.22
C GLU A 183 20.29 0.37 14.55
N THR A 184 19.11 0.97 14.60
CA THR A 184 18.47 1.36 15.87
C THR A 184 18.08 0.18 16.75
N GLY A 185 17.97 -1.02 16.18
CA GLY A 185 17.50 -2.23 16.85
C GLY A 185 16.00 -2.29 17.12
N LEU A 186 15.24 -1.22 16.85
CA LEU A 186 13.79 -1.21 17.00
C LEU A 186 13.13 -2.04 15.89
N PRO A 187 12.00 -2.73 16.13
CA PRO A 187 11.19 -3.35 15.10
C PRO A 187 10.91 -2.37 13.95
N PHE A 188 11.41 -2.70 12.77
CA PHE A 188 11.37 -1.83 11.60
C PHE A 188 10.59 -2.51 10.47
N VAL A 189 9.40 -1.97 10.17
CA VAL A 189 8.51 -2.47 9.13
C VAL A 189 8.71 -1.66 7.85
N VAL A 190 9.08 -2.34 6.77
CA VAL A 190 9.18 -1.78 5.43
C VAL A 190 8.00 -2.27 4.60
N ASP A 191 7.08 -1.36 4.26
CA ASP A 191 5.94 -1.67 3.40
C ASP A 191 6.35 -1.56 1.93
N GLU A 192 6.45 -2.71 1.26
CA GLU A 192 6.78 -2.84 -0.15
C GLU A 192 5.56 -3.17 -1.03
N ALA A 193 4.39 -2.65 -0.70
CA ALA A 193 3.16 -2.96 -1.45
C ALA A 193 3.22 -2.62 -2.95
N TYR A 194 4.18 -1.79 -3.37
CA TYR A 194 4.34 -1.34 -4.76
C TYR A 194 5.71 -1.65 -5.35
N VAL A 195 6.54 -2.45 -4.68
CA VAL A 195 7.94 -2.67 -5.07
C VAL A 195 8.10 -3.31 -6.44
N GLU A 196 7.13 -4.12 -6.89
CA GLU A 196 7.16 -4.77 -8.19
C GLU A 196 7.19 -3.74 -9.33
N TYR A 197 6.46 -2.63 -9.21
CA TYR A 197 6.44 -1.54 -10.20
C TYR A 197 7.77 -0.80 -10.28
N ALA A 198 8.47 -0.74 -9.17
CA ALA A 198 9.77 -0.11 -9.04
C ALA A 198 10.94 -1.00 -9.48
N GLY A 199 10.69 -2.30 -9.50
CA GLY A 199 11.67 -3.34 -9.72
C GLY A 199 12.20 -3.96 -8.42
N LEU A 200 12.18 -5.28 -8.35
CA LEU A 200 12.51 -6.05 -7.13
C LEU A 200 13.94 -5.82 -6.61
N LYS A 201 14.85 -5.30 -7.44
CA LYS A 201 16.20 -4.86 -7.00
C LYS A 201 16.17 -3.73 -5.97
N MET A 202 15.05 -3.02 -5.86
CA MET A 202 14.84 -1.94 -4.88
C MET A 202 14.32 -2.45 -3.53
N SER A 203 14.04 -3.75 -3.43
CA SER A 203 13.55 -4.38 -2.21
C SER A 203 14.56 -4.37 -1.08
N GLN A 204 14.07 -4.17 0.13
CA GLN A 204 14.86 -4.23 1.36
C GLN A 204 14.83 -5.63 2.01
N VAL A 205 14.29 -6.64 1.34
CA VAL A 205 14.20 -8.01 1.88
C VAL A 205 15.58 -8.58 2.27
N ALA A 206 16.64 -8.19 1.60
CA ALA A 206 18.00 -8.60 1.95
C ALA A 206 18.41 -8.19 3.38
N LEU A 207 17.84 -7.08 3.90
CA LEU A 207 18.13 -6.63 5.26
C LEU A 207 17.60 -7.58 6.33
N THR A 208 16.55 -8.36 6.04
CA THR A 208 15.97 -9.33 7.00
C THR A 208 16.94 -10.45 7.35
N LYS A 209 17.96 -10.68 6.51
CA LYS A 209 19.01 -11.68 6.76
C LYS A 209 20.13 -11.13 7.65
N LYS A 210 20.29 -9.80 7.66
CA LYS A 210 21.36 -9.12 8.41
C LYS A 210 20.85 -8.54 9.73
N TYR A 211 19.61 -8.07 9.75
CA TYR A 211 18.99 -7.39 10.88
C TYR A 211 17.71 -8.12 11.29
N GLU A 212 17.72 -8.75 12.45
CA GLU A 212 16.58 -9.53 12.95
C GLU A 212 15.32 -8.68 13.17
N ASN A 213 15.49 -7.39 13.47
CA ASN A 213 14.42 -6.43 13.71
C ASN A 213 13.73 -5.91 12.43
N VAL A 214 14.20 -6.27 11.23
CA VAL A 214 13.61 -5.83 9.96
C VAL A 214 12.51 -6.78 9.51
N ILE A 215 11.35 -6.23 9.19
CA ILE A 215 10.17 -6.93 8.69
C ILE A 215 9.76 -6.28 7.37
N VAL A 216 9.77 -7.02 6.27
CA VAL A 216 9.33 -6.54 4.96
C VAL A 216 7.94 -7.08 4.66
N THR A 217 7.00 -6.21 4.28
CA THR A 217 5.62 -6.62 3.95
C THR A 217 5.31 -6.37 2.48
N ARG A 218 4.54 -7.27 1.87
CA ARG A 218 4.03 -7.14 0.48
C ARG A 218 2.59 -7.61 0.36
N THR A 219 1.98 -7.34 -0.79
CA THR A 219 0.60 -7.71 -1.09
C THR A 219 0.44 -8.04 -2.57
N LEU A 220 -0.48 -8.95 -2.89
CA LEU A 220 -0.87 -9.23 -4.27
C LEU A 220 -1.97 -8.29 -4.78
N SER A 221 -2.42 -7.35 -3.96
CA SER A 221 -3.51 -6.42 -4.30
C SER A 221 -3.14 -5.41 -5.40
N LYS A 222 -1.84 -5.23 -5.72
CA LYS A 222 -1.34 -4.16 -6.60
C LYS A 222 -0.82 -4.72 -7.93
N ALA A 223 0.46 -4.97 -8.07
CA ALA A 223 1.06 -5.41 -9.32
C ALA A 223 0.47 -6.74 -9.83
N TYR A 224 0.18 -7.65 -8.95
CA TYR A 224 -0.44 -8.93 -9.31
C TYR A 224 -1.94 -8.84 -9.65
N GLY A 225 -2.62 -7.71 -9.42
CA GLY A 225 -4.02 -7.53 -9.78
C GLY A 225 -5.02 -8.35 -8.96
N LEU A 226 -4.66 -8.78 -7.76
CA LEU A 226 -5.46 -9.69 -6.92
C LEU A 226 -6.05 -9.03 -5.67
N ALA A 227 -6.46 -7.75 -5.77
CA ALA A 227 -7.02 -7.00 -4.64
C ALA A 227 -8.21 -7.71 -3.98
N GLY A 228 -9.09 -8.34 -4.77
CA GLY A 228 -10.25 -9.09 -4.30
C GLY A 228 -9.90 -10.42 -3.60
N MET A 229 -8.71 -10.99 -3.84
CA MET A 229 -8.27 -12.24 -3.21
C MET A 229 -7.75 -12.03 -1.80
N ARG A 230 -7.51 -10.81 -1.39
CA ARG A 230 -7.06 -10.50 -0.02
C ARG A 230 -5.84 -11.31 0.39
N PHE A 231 -4.73 -11.24 -0.36
CA PHE A 231 -3.48 -11.91 -0.02
C PHE A 231 -2.35 -10.91 0.22
N GLY A 232 -1.71 -11.03 1.37
CA GLY A 232 -0.52 -10.29 1.75
C GLY A 232 0.42 -11.15 2.58
N TYR A 233 1.65 -10.72 2.73
CA TYR A 233 2.64 -11.48 3.48
C TYR A 233 3.71 -10.59 4.10
N ALA A 234 4.37 -11.12 5.14
CA ALA A 234 5.56 -10.55 5.73
C ALA A 234 6.74 -11.51 5.59
N MET A 235 7.93 -10.95 5.50
CA MET A 235 9.21 -11.64 5.45
C MET A 235 10.12 -11.07 6.52
N ALA A 236 10.69 -11.92 7.37
CA ALA A 236 11.60 -11.53 8.45
C ALA A 236 12.47 -12.72 8.89
N ALA A 237 13.34 -12.50 9.86
CA ALA A 237 14.06 -13.56 10.55
C ALA A 237 13.07 -14.56 11.18
N LYS A 238 13.43 -15.84 11.19
CA LYS A 238 12.55 -16.92 11.67
C LYS A 238 12.01 -16.66 13.10
N PRO A 239 12.80 -16.24 14.10
CA PRO A 239 12.27 -15.99 15.45
C PRO A 239 11.17 -14.94 15.49
N VAL A 240 11.27 -13.90 14.65
CA VAL A 240 10.26 -12.84 14.51
C VAL A 240 8.98 -13.39 13.89
N ILE A 241 9.09 -14.16 12.80
CA ILE A 241 7.94 -14.80 12.15
C ILE A 241 7.24 -15.79 13.08
N ASP A 242 7.99 -16.62 13.81
CA ASP A 242 7.43 -17.57 14.78
C ASP A 242 6.59 -16.83 15.84
N GLN A 243 7.11 -15.72 16.37
CA GLN A 243 6.42 -14.94 17.39
C GLN A 243 5.15 -14.26 16.81
N ILE A 244 5.25 -13.59 15.67
CA ILE A 244 4.10 -12.91 15.04
C ILE A 244 3.03 -13.94 14.65
N SER A 245 3.44 -15.11 14.17
CA SER A 245 2.53 -16.19 13.79
C SER A 245 1.69 -16.71 14.96
N GLY A 246 2.14 -16.53 16.19
CA GLY A 246 1.36 -16.85 17.39
C GLY A 246 0.06 -16.05 17.55
N SER A 247 -0.05 -14.90 16.88
CA SER A 247 -1.27 -14.07 16.88
C SER A 247 -2.25 -14.38 15.73
N LEU A 248 -1.85 -15.25 14.79
CA LEU A 248 -2.70 -15.61 13.65
C LEU A 248 -3.90 -16.43 14.09
N LEU A 249 -5.04 -16.14 13.48
CA LEU A 249 -6.17 -17.05 13.57
C LEU A 249 -5.86 -18.36 12.84
N PRO A 250 -6.31 -19.50 13.34
CA PRO A 250 -6.16 -20.76 12.62
C PRO A 250 -6.74 -20.67 11.21
N TRP A 251 -5.97 -21.13 10.21
CA TRP A 251 -6.39 -21.11 8.80
C TRP A 251 -6.84 -19.72 8.30
N ASN A 252 -6.18 -18.67 8.73
CA ASN A 252 -6.54 -17.28 8.44
C ASN A 252 -6.69 -16.98 6.94
N VAL A 253 -5.90 -17.56 6.05
CA VAL A 253 -6.00 -17.40 4.60
C VAL A 253 -6.67 -18.61 3.97
N GLY A 254 -7.73 -18.39 3.20
CA GLY A 254 -8.49 -19.45 2.55
C GLY A 254 -7.74 -20.15 1.41
N THR A 255 -8.25 -21.33 1.01
CA THR A 255 -7.64 -22.17 -0.05
C THR A 255 -7.53 -21.41 -1.38
N ILE A 256 -8.61 -20.79 -1.86
CA ILE A 256 -8.63 -20.11 -3.17
C ILE A 256 -7.59 -18.98 -3.24
N PRO A 257 -7.54 -18.02 -2.28
CA PRO A 257 -6.51 -16.98 -2.27
C PRO A 257 -5.07 -17.51 -2.28
N MET A 258 -4.78 -18.59 -1.54
CA MET A 258 -3.42 -19.17 -1.50
C MET A 258 -3.00 -19.75 -2.84
N TRP A 259 -3.86 -20.52 -3.49
CA TRP A 259 -3.53 -21.12 -4.79
C TRP A 259 -3.55 -20.11 -5.92
N ALA A 260 -4.41 -19.10 -5.86
CA ALA A 260 -4.35 -17.95 -6.77
C ALA A 260 -3.03 -17.19 -6.60
N ALA A 261 -2.55 -17.00 -5.36
CA ALA A 261 -1.27 -16.38 -5.07
C ALA A 261 -0.10 -17.21 -5.62
N LEU A 262 -0.12 -18.54 -5.42
CA LEU A 262 0.92 -19.42 -5.97
C LEU A 262 0.98 -19.33 -7.50
N ALA A 263 -0.16 -19.42 -8.18
CA ALA A 263 -0.23 -19.31 -9.63
C ALA A 263 0.27 -17.93 -10.12
N ALA A 264 -0.04 -16.85 -9.38
CA ALA A 264 0.44 -15.51 -9.70
C ALA A 264 1.96 -15.38 -9.51
N PHE A 265 2.54 -16.01 -8.49
CA PHE A 265 4.00 -16.05 -8.30
C PHE A 265 4.72 -16.88 -9.37
N GLU A 266 4.06 -17.86 -9.96
CA GLU A 266 4.59 -18.65 -11.07
C GLU A 266 4.41 -17.95 -12.43
N ASP A 267 3.54 -16.95 -12.51
CA ASP A 267 3.26 -16.18 -13.72
C ASP A 267 4.11 -14.90 -13.81
N GLN A 268 5.43 -15.08 -13.88
CA GLN A 268 6.38 -13.94 -13.93
C GLN A 268 6.28 -13.12 -15.22
N GLU A 269 5.88 -13.73 -16.32
CA GLU A 269 5.65 -13.05 -17.60
C GLU A 269 4.44 -12.13 -17.49
N GLY A 270 3.31 -12.61 -16.98
CA GLY A 270 2.13 -11.79 -16.76
C GLY A 270 2.38 -10.65 -15.75
N LEU A 271 3.22 -10.86 -14.73
CA LEU A 271 3.64 -9.78 -13.84
C LEU A 271 4.45 -8.73 -14.59
N ALA A 272 5.42 -9.14 -15.41
CA ALA A 272 6.27 -8.22 -16.18
C ALA A 272 5.45 -7.37 -17.17
N GLU A 273 4.47 -7.96 -17.83
CA GLU A 273 3.54 -7.26 -18.71
C GLU A 273 2.72 -6.20 -17.97
N ARG A 274 2.19 -6.52 -16.78
CA ARG A 274 1.43 -5.58 -15.94
C ARG A 274 2.29 -4.42 -15.46
N VAL A 275 3.51 -4.69 -15.06
CA VAL A 275 4.48 -3.66 -14.65
C VAL A 275 4.83 -2.75 -15.82
N LYS A 276 5.09 -3.32 -17.00
CA LYS A 276 5.37 -2.57 -18.23
C LYS A 276 4.18 -1.69 -18.63
N PHE A 277 2.97 -2.26 -18.62
CA PHE A 277 1.75 -1.52 -18.90
C PHE A 277 1.60 -0.30 -17.98
N ASN A 278 1.73 -0.52 -16.67
CA ASN A 278 1.64 0.54 -15.67
C ASN A 278 2.67 1.65 -15.89
N ASN A 279 3.93 1.28 -16.11
CA ASN A 279 5.01 2.27 -16.26
C ASN A 279 4.85 3.10 -17.53
N ASN A 280 4.46 2.47 -18.63
CA ASN A 280 4.12 3.19 -19.87
C ASN A 280 2.93 4.16 -19.68
N ALA A 281 1.93 3.76 -18.90
CA ALA A 281 0.78 4.63 -18.61
C ALA A 281 1.17 5.81 -17.70
N ILE A 282 2.08 5.62 -16.74
CA ILE A 282 2.64 6.72 -15.94
C ILE A 282 3.36 7.72 -16.85
N ASP A 283 4.22 7.24 -17.74
CA ASP A 283 4.97 8.08 -18.67
C ASP A 283 4.00 8.87 -19.57
N PHE A 284 3.01 8.20 -20.15
CA PHE A 284 1.98 8.83 -20.99
C PHE A 284 1.22 9.94 -20.25
N ILE A 285 0.71 9.69 -19.05
CA ILE A 285 -0.03 10.68 -18.26
C ILE A 285 0.88 11.84 -17.87
N THR A 286 2.11 11.53 -17.44
CA THR A 286 3.08 12.55 -17.02
C THR A 286 3.45 13.47 -18.17
N GLU A 287 3.81 12.93 -19.32
CA GLU A 287 4.14 13.69 -20.53
C GLU A 287 2.96 14.56 -20.98
N SER A 288 1.76 13.95 -21.07
CA SER A 288 0.55 14.63 -21.54
C SER A 288 0.13 15.82 -20.65
N LEU A 289 0.30 15.71 -19.34
CA LEU A 289 -0.13 16.75 -18.40
C LEU A 289 0.98 17.74 -18.02
N SER A 290 2.24 17.48 -18.41
CA SER A 290 3.38 18.38 -18.16
C SER A 290 3.25 19.74 -18.87
N VAL A 291 2.39 19.84 -19.85
CA VAL A 291 2.10 21.07 -20.61
C VAL A 291 1.23 22.08 -19.85
N ILE A 292 0.64 21.66 -18.71
CA ILE A 292 -0.23 22.54 -17.90
C ILE A 292 0.64 23.44 -17.01
N PRO A 293 0.63 24.78 -17.21
CA PRO A 293 1.45 25.69 -16.39
C PRO A 293 1.03 25.65 -14.91
N GLY A 294 2.01 25.53 -14.01
CA GLY A 294 1.76 25.52 -12.56
C GLY A 294 1.17 24.19 -12.02
N PHE A 295 1.15 23.14 -12.84
CA PHE A 295 0.71 21.81 -12.46
C PHE A 295 1.92 20.92 -12.14
N HIS A 296 2.01 20.44 -10.91
CA HIS A 296 3.15 19.67 -10.45
C HIS A 296 2.79 18.18 -10.36
N ILE A 297 3.63 17.35 -10.97
CA ILE A 297 3.46 15.90 -11.09
C ILE A 297 4.53 15.22 -10.26
N MET A 298 4.14 14.42 -9.26
CA MET A 298 5.10 13.66 -8.47
C MET A 298 5.63 12.47 -9.27
N ASN A 299 6.95 12.25 -9.20
CA ASN A 299 7.58 11.09 -9.85
C ASN A 299 7.20 9.81 -9.10
N SER A 300 6.30 9.04 -9.66
CA SER A 300 5.80 7.82 -9.05
C SER A 300 6.51 6.55 -9.54
N LYS A 301 6.75 5.64 -8.62
CA LYS A 301 7.21 4.27 -8.85
C LYS A 301 6.18 3.25 -8.35
N ALA A 302 4.90 3.62 -8.42
CA ALA A 302 3.77 2.80 -8.01
C ALA A 302 2.72 2.75 -9.15
N ASN A 303 1.47 2.39 -8.86
CA ASN A 303 0.39 2.40 -9.87
C ASN A 303 -0.58 3.58 -9.70
N TYR A 304 -0.05 4.70 -9.31
CA TYR A 304 -0.79 5.97 -9.19
C TYR A 304 0.17 7.14 -9.35
N ILE A 305 -0.39 8.31 -9.62
CA ILE A 305 0.35 9.58 -9.66
C ILE A 305 -0.32 10.57 -8.70
N LEU A 306 0.48 11.23 -7.88
CA LEU A 306 0.05 12.35 -7.04
C LEU A 306 0.35 13.66 -7.75
N PHE A 307 -0.63 14.56 -7.79
CA PHE A 307 -0.53 15.87 -8.40
C PHE A 307 -0.74 16.99 -7.38
N ASP A 308 -0.12 18.12 -7.63
CA ASP A 308 -0.45 19.40 -6.99
C ASP A 308 -0.81 20.42 -8.06
N CYS A 309 -2.08 20.79 -8.14
CA CYS A 309 -2.58 21.81 -9.07
C CYS A 309 -2.67 23.21 -8.45
N GLY A 310 -2.19 23.42 -7.23
CA GLY A 310 -2.30 24.73 -6.54
C GLY A 310 -1.67 25.90 -7.32
N GLY A 311 -0.59 25.65 -8.06
CA GLY A 311 0.05 26.64 -8.91
C GLY A 311 -0.77 27.08 -10.14
N THR A 312 -1.86 26.38 -10.47
CA THR A 312 -2.78 26.74 -11.57
C THR A 312 -3.87 27.72 -11.15
N GLY A 313 -3.98 28.03 -9.86
CA GLY A 313 -5.09 28.79 -9.29
C GLY A 313 -6.37 27.97 -9.05
N LYS A 314 -6.32 26.64 -9.23
CA LYS A 314 -7.42 25.70 -8.96
C LYS A 314 -7.06 24.77 -7.80
N THR A 315 -8.08 24.13 -7.22
CA THR A 315 -7.92 23.21 -6.10
C THR A 315 -8.07 21.74 -6.54
N GLY A 316 -7.47 20.82 -5.81
CA GLY A 316 -7.68 19.38 -6.02
C GLY A 316 -9.15 18.99 -5.87
N LYS A 317 -9.90 19.65 -4.98
CA LYS A 317 -11.34 19.41 -4.80
C LYS A 317 -12.13 19.75 -6.07
N GLU A 318 -11.81 20.85 -6.74
CA GLU A 318 -12.44 21.25 -8.02
C GLU A 318 -12.08 20.25 -9.12
N ALA A 319 -10.81 19.79 -9.18
CA ALA A 319 -10.38 18.79 -10.14
C ALA A 319 -11.12 17.46 -9.94
N LEU A 320 -11.30 17.01 -8.69
CA LEU A 320 -12.08 15.81 -8.38
C LEU A 320 -13.54 15.96 -8.82
N ALA A 321 -14.18 17.07 -8.47
CA ALA A 321 -15.57 17.33 -8.82
C ALA A 321 -15.78 17.37 -10.33
N TYR A 322 -14.84 17.95 -11.07
CA TYR A 322 -14.89 17.99 -12.53
C TYR A 322 -14.71 16.59 -13.15
N ALA A 323 -13.72 15.81 -12.68
CA ALA A 323 -13.52 14.44 -13.12
C ALA A 323 -14.76 13.57 -12.89
N GLU A 324 -15.46 13.76 -11.77
CA GLU A 324 -16.69 13.03 -11.45
C GLU A 324 -17.82 13.34 -12.45
N THR A 325 -17.90 14.56 -13.02
CA THR A 325 -18.87 14.87 -14.09
C THR A 325 -18.62 14.08 -15.39
N LYS A 326 -17.40 13.57 -15.57
CA LYS A 326 -17.00 12.71 -16.69
C LYS A 326 -17.03 11.21 -16.32
N GLY A 327 -17.55 10.87 -15.15
CA GLY A 327 -17.62 9.50 -14.65
C GLY A 327 -16.31 8.96 -14.06
N ILE A 328 -15.29 9.79 -13.84
CA ILE A 328 -14.01 9.37 -13.29
C ILE A 328 -13.98 9.62 -11.79
N ILE A 329 -13.76 8.58 -11.01
CA ILE A 329 -13.59 8.67 -9.55
C ILE A 329 -12.11 8.72 -9.21
N LEU A 330 -11.67 9.83 -8.63
CA LEU A 330 -10.30 10.08 -8.18
C LEU A 330 -10.19 10.06 -6.64
N ARG A 331 -8.97 10.18 -6.12
CA ARG A 331 -8.70 10.28 -4.68
C ARG A 331 -8.21 11.68 -4.32
N GLY A 332 -8.95 12.35 -3.42
CA GLY A 332 -8.50 13.62 -2.85
C GLY A 332 -7.48 13.41 -1.73
N GLU A 333 -6.46 14.24 -1.71
CA GLU A 333 -5.41 14.25 -0.69
C GLU A 333 -5.21 15.66 -0.09
N SER A 334 -6.24 16.52 -0.17
CA SER A 334 -6.16 17.93 0.21
C SER A 334 -5.79 18.19 1.67
N LYS A 335 -5.14 19.31 1.95
CA LYS A 335 -4.78 19.90 3.26
C LYS A 335 -3.66 19.20 4.06
N LYS A 336 -3.20 18.02 3.69
CA LYS A 336 -2.17 17.31 4.45
C LYS A 336 -0.74 17.82 4.18
N TYR A 337 -0.54 18.61 3.11
CA TYR A 337 0.81 18.91 2.60
C TYR A 337 1.03 20.40 2.26
N GLY A 338 0.25 21.28 2.87
CA GLY A 338 0.44 22.73 2.71
C GLY A 338 -0.15 23.35 1.43
N SER A 339 -0.85 22.57 0.60
CA SER A 339 -1.58 23.03 -0.59
C SER A 339 -2.97 22.42 -0.64
N ASP A 340 -3.93 23.13 -1.19
CA ASP A 340 -5.28 22.63 -1.49
C ASP A 340 -5.36 22.00 -2.91
N GLY A 341 -4.22 21.93 -3.61
CA GLY A 341 -4.11 21.40 -4.99
C GLY A 341 -3.95 19.88 -5.09
N TRP A 342 -3.79 19.17 -3.99
CA TRP A 342 -3.42 17.76 -4.00
C TRP A 342 -4.57 16.82 -4.35
N PHE A 343 -4.33 15.97 -5.34
CA PHE A 343 -5.17 14.82 -5.67
C PHE A 343 -4.35 13.71 -6.33
N ARG A 344 -4.87 12.50 -6.34
CA ARG A 344 -4.19 11.32 -6.85
C ARG A 344 -5.07 10.58 -7.85
N VAL A 345 -4.47 10.12 -8.95
CA VAL A 345 -5.07 9.20 -9.91
C VAL A 345 -4.44 7.81 -9.79
N THR A 346 -5.23 6.77 -9.78
CA THR A 346 -4.78 5.39 -10.02
C THR A 346 -4.67 5.14 -11.52
N ILE A 347 -3.66 4.41 -11.97
CA ILE A 347 -3.53 4.01 -13.36
C ILE A 347 -4.70 3.09 -13.74
N GLY A 348 -5.47 3.50 -14.73
CA GLY A 348 -6.60 2.78 -15.30
C GLY A 348 -6.24 1.99 -16.56
N SER A 349 -7.25 1.51 -17.30
CA SER A 349 -7.07 0.97 -18.65
C SER A 349 -6.51 2.04 -19.59
N LYS A 350 -6.13 1.65 -20.80
CA LYS A 350 -5.65 2.62 -21.79
C LYS A 350 -6.69 3.72 -22.02
N GLU A 351 -7.93 3.32 -22.24
CA GLU A 351 -9.08 4.20 -22.49
C GLU A 351 -9.36 5.10 -21.28
N GLU A 352 -9.27 4.58 -20.07
CA GLU A 352 -9.44 5.35 -18.83
C GLU A 352 -8.34 6.39 -18.65
N ASN A 353 -7.09 6.04 -18.95
CA ASN A 353 -5.97 6.97 -18.89
C ASN A 353 -6.09 8.11 -19.92
N GLU A 354 -6.51 7.78 -21.16
CA GLU A 354 -6.79 8.77 -22.22
C GLU A 354 -7.92 9.71 -21.79
N LEU A 355 -9.04 9.15 -21.30
CA LEU A 355 -10.17 9.93 -20.79
C LEU A 355 -9.78 10.86 -19.63
N PHE A 356 -8.95 10.37 -18.70
CA PHE A 356 -8.43 11.17 -17.59
C PHE A 356 -7.58 12.34 -18.10
N VAL A 357 -6.65 12.10 -19.00
CA VAL A 357 -5.79 13.13 -19.59
C VAL A 357 -6.65 14.20 -20.29
N ASP A 358 -7.59 13.79 -21.14
CA ASP A 358 -8.48 14.71 -21.85
C ASP A 358 -9.32 15.55 -20.87
N THR A 359 -9.83 14.92 -19.83
CA THR A 359 -10.60 15.59 -18.78
C THR A 359 -9.77 16.65 -18.04
N MET A 360 -8.51 16.35 -17.73
CA MET A 360 -7.63 17.31 -17.05
C MET A 360 -7.22 18.46 -17.97
N LEU A 361 -6.86 18.19 -19.23
CA LEU A 361 -6.55 19.24 -20.21
C LEU A 361 -7.73 20.19 -20.41
N GLU A 362 -8.95 19.64 -20.56
CA GLU A 362 -10.18 20.43 -20.66
C GLU A 362 -10.40 21.28 -19.41
N PHE A 363 -10.27 20.69 -18.20
CA PHE A 363 -10.47 21.37 -16.92
C PHE A 363 -9.50 22.55 -16.71
N PHE A 364 -8.23 22.36 -17.10
CA PHE A 364 -7.22 23.41 -16.99
C PHE A 364 -7.15 24.35 -18.20
N GLY A 365 -8.01 24.17 -19.22
CA GLY A 365 -8.13 25.06 -20.37
C GLY A 365 -6.96 24.98 -21.36
N VAL A 366 -6.27 23.85 -21.40
CA VAL A 366 -5.18 23.57 -22.35
C VAL A 366 -5.75 22.87 -23.59
N LYS A 367 -5.49 23.40 -24.76
CA LYS A 367 -5.86 22.75 -26.03
C LYS A 367 -4.83 21.67 -26.38
N LYS A 368 -5.30 20.53 -26.87
CA LYS A 368 -4.45 19.48 -27.44
C LYS A 368 -3.63 19.99 -28.64
#